data_ba295e00ea1fd253093e3c6078c4cd53
#
_entry.id   ba295e00ea1fd253093e3c6078c4cd53
#
_cell.length_a   1.000
_cell.length_b   1.000
_cell.length_c   1.000
_cell.angle_alpha   90.00
_cell.angle_beta   90.00
_cell.angle_gamma   90.00
#
_symmetry.space_group_name_H-M   'P 1'
#
loop_
_entity.id
_entity.type
_entity.pdbx_description
1 polymer ?
#
loop_
_entity_poly.entity_id
_entity_poly.type
_entity_poly.pdbx_seq_one_letter_code
_entity_poly.pdbx_strand_id
1 'polypeptide(L)'
;SVRWLGFTWEHGGEKNLYFASSYFEYMYQFAEHLVRTGYAYVDEQTADEMRDNRGTLKEPGKNSPYRDRPIEENLRLFREMREGKHAEGSMVLRARIDMASPNMNLRDPAIYRIRFAEHHATGDKWCIYPMYTFAHPIEDSLEEITHSICTLEFEDQRAFYDWALERVVP
;
A
#
# COMPACT_ATOMS: atom_id res chain seq x y z
N SER A 1 -0.81 13.05 24.07
CA SER A 1 -1.30 11.86 24.81
C SER A 1 -0.16 11.00 25.33
N VAL A 2 0.84 10.61 24.51
CA VAL A 2 1.95 9.73 24.94
C VAL A 2 2.73 10.32 26.13
N ARG A 3 3.15 11.60 26.03
CA ARG A 3 3.83 12.30 27.15
C ARG A 3 2.97 12.41 28.41
N TRP A 4 1.67 12.59 28.25
CA TRP A 4 0.73 12.63 29.38
C TRP A 4 0.67 11.28 30.13
N LEU A 5 0.85 10.16 29.42
CA LEU A 5 0.93 8.82 29.99
C LEU A 5 2.30 8.53 30.64
N GLY A 6 3.24 9.47 30.62
CA GLY A 6 4.57 9.30 31.19
C GLY A 6 5.58 8.61 30.27
N PHE A 7 5.23 8.42 29.00
CA PHE A 7 6.11 7.84 28.00
C PHE A 7 6.68 8.91 27.07
N THR A 8 7.83 8.62 26.50
CA THR A 8 8.48 9.45 25.48
C THR A 8 9.11 8.56 24.41
N TRP A 9 9.26 9.10 23.22
CA TRP A 9 10.03 8.50 22.12
C TRP A 9 11.51 8.93 22.10
N GLU A 10 11.91 9.75 23.06
CA GLU A 10 13.30 10.17 23.22
C GLU A 10 14.04 9.19 24.13
N HIS A 11 15.12 8.58 23.64
CA HIS A 11 15.95 7.67 24.42
C HIS A 11 17.42 7.90 24.05
N GLY A 12 18.29 8.08 25.07
CA GLY A 12 19.71 8.26 24.85
C GLY A 12 20.10 9.51 24.04
N GLY A 13 19.20 10.51 23.95
CA GLY A 13 19.40 11.73 23.15
C GLY A 13 18.92 11.61 21.69
N GLU A 14 18.44 10.45 21.28
CA GLU A 14 17.86 10.23 19.96
C GLU A 14 16.35 10.40 19.98
N LYS A 15 15.82 10.93 18.88
CA LYS A 15 14.38 11.03 18.65
C LYS A 15 13.93 9.86 17.81
N ASN A 16 13.14 8.95 18.41
CA ASN A 16 12.55 7.80 17.74
C ASN A 16 11.07 8.09 17.35
N LEU A 17 10.81 9.27 16.84
CA LEU A 17 9.52 9.67 16.29
C LEU A 17 9.66 9.87 14.78
N TYR A 18 9.04 8.98 14.04
CA TYR A 18 9.05 8.96 12.59
C TYR A 18 7.64 9.24 12.05
N PHE A 19 7.56 9.66 10.80
CA PHE A 19 6.30 9.95 10.12
C PHE A 19 6.27 9.24 8.77
N ALA A 20 5.20 8.51 8.50
CA ALA A 20 4.95 7.82 7.24
C ALA A 20 5.18 8.73 6.01
N SER A 21 4.78 9.99 6.13
CA SER A 21 4.94 10.99 5.07
C SER A 21 6.40 11.30 4.71
N SER A 22 7.35 11.02 5.59
CA SER A 22 8.78 11.17 5.32
C SER A 22 9.30 10.10 4.35
N TYR A 23 8.56 9.00 4.20
CA TYR A 23 8.93 7.85 3.37
C TYR A 23 8.11 7.72 2.08
N PHE A 24 7.22 8.66 1.76
CA PHE A 24 6.35 8.59 0.58
C PHE A 24 7.13 8.40 -0.73
N GLU A 25 8.31 9.01 -0.86
CA GLU A 25 9.14 8.82 -2.05
C GLU A 25 9.68 7.40 -2.15
N TYR A 26 10.16 6.82 -1.04
CA TYR A 26 10.61 5.42 -1.00
C TYR A 26 9.46 4.45 -1.29
N MET A 27 8.31 4.67 -0.68
CA MET A 27 7.12 3.85 -0.91
C MET A 27 6.69 3.91 -2.38
N TYR A 28 6.77 5.08 -3.02
CA TYR A 28 6.49 5.22 -4.44
C TYR A 28 7.47 4.43 -5.30
N GLN A 29 8.77 4.52 -5.03
CA GLN A 29 9.81 3.78 -5.75
C GLN A 29 9.63 2.25 -5.58
N PHE A 30 9.30 1.79 -4.39
CA PHE A 30 9.00 0.39 -4.15
C PHE A 30 7.73 -0.08 -4.88
N ALA A 31 6.70 0.75 -4.94
CA ALA A 31 5.51 0.45 -5.73
C ALA A 31 5.82 0.38 -7.24
N GLU A 32 6.64 1.30 -7.78
CA GLU A 32 7.15 1.21 -9.16
C GLU A 32 7.95 -0.08 -9.39
N HIS A 33 8.77 -0.49 -8.42
CA HIS A 33 9.51 -1.74 -8.51
C HIS A 33 8.56 -2.94 -8.60
N LEU A 34 7.51 -3.01 -7.79
CA LEU A 34 6.50 -4.07 -7.89
C LEU A 34 5.82 -4.09 -9.25
N VAL A 35 5.53 -2.92 -9.84
CA VAL A 35 4.99 -2.86 -11.21
C VAL A 35 6.00 -3.40 -12.22
N ARG A 36 7.26 -2.97 -12.16
CA ARG A 36 8.33 -3.40 -13.08
C ARG A 36 8.59 -4.90 -13.03
N THR A 37 8.43 -5.51 -11.86
CA THR A 37 8.65 -6.94 -11.62
C THR A 37 7.39 -7.78 -11.82
N GLY A 38 6.25 -7.14 -12.20
CA GLY A 38 4.99 -7.82 -12.46
C GLY A 38 4.21 -8.23 -11.22
N TYR A 39 4.58 -7.71 -10.04
CA TYR A 39 3.89 -7.95 -8.77
C TYR A 39 2.84 -6.89 -8.41
N ALA A 40 2.63 -5.89 -9.26
CA ALA A 40 1.54 -4.94 -9.13
C ALA A 40 1.00 -4.52 -10.50
N TYR A 41 -0.26 -4.12 -10.53
CA TYR A 41 -0.95 -3.63 -11.72
C TYR A 41 -1.95 -2.53 -11.37
N VAL A 42 -2.22 -1.64 -12.33
CA VAL A 42 -3.25 -0.61 -12.21
C VAL A 42 -4.60 -1.22 -12.56
N ASP A 43 -5.57 -1.08 -11.66
CA ASP A 43 -6.92 -1.57 -11.82
C ASP A 43 -7.90 -0.40 -11.95
N GLU A 44 -8.72 -0.41 -12.99
CA GLU A 44 -9.73 0.62 -13.29
C GLU A 44 -11.15 0.17 -12.90
N GLN A 45 -11.27 -0.95 -12.19
CA GLN A 45 -12.56 -1.35 -11.62
C GLN A 45 -13.00 -0.36 -10.55
N THR A 46 -14.30 -0.12 -10.51
CA THR A 46 -14.94 0.62 -9.42
C THR A 46 -14.82 -0.15 -8.09
N ALA A 47 -15.02 0.55 -6.98
CA ALA A 47 -15.00 -0.07 -5.65
C ALA A 47 -16.06 -1.19 -5.51
N ASP A 48 -17.22 -1.04 -6.16
CA ASP A 48 -18.27 -2.04 -6.15
C ASP A 48 -17.89 -3.27 -6.98
N GLU A 49 -17.34 -3.09 -8.19
CA GLU A 49 -16.85 -4.20 -9.00
C GLU A 49 -15.71 -4.95 -8.30
N MET A 50 -14.78 -4.25 -7.66
CA MET A 50 -13.72 -4.89 -6.87
C MET A 50 -14.30 -5.70 -5.69
N ARG A 51 -15.32 -5.18 -5.02
CA ARG A 51 -16.01 -5.88 -3.93
C ARG A 51 -16.69 -7.15 -4.42
N ASP A 52 -17.43 -7.05 -5.51
CA ASP A 52 -18.15 -8.19 -6.10
C ASP A 52 -17.20 -9.26 -6.61
N ASN A 53 -16.06 -8.84 -7.21
CA ASN A 53 -15.06 -9.75 -7.73
C ASN A 53 -14.14 -10.34 -6.65
N ARG A 54 -14.12 -9.77 -5.44
CA ARG A 54 -13.30 -10.30 -4.34
C ARG A 54 -13.71 -11.69 -3.87
N GLY A 55 -14.98 -12.05 -4.09
CA GLY A 55 -15.55 -13.31 -3.61
C GLY A 55 -15.85 -13.30 -2.11
N THR A 56 -16.02 -14.47 -1.55
CA THR A 56 -16.35 -14.67 -0.14
C THR A 56 -15.34 -15.60 0.55
N LEU A 57 -15.51 -15.86 1.84
CA LEU A 57 -14.68 -16.86 2.55
C LEU A 57 -14.84 -18.28 1.98
N LYS A 58 -15.95 -18.56 1.31
CA LYS A 58 -16.25 -19.89 0.73
C LYS A 58 -16.01 -19.95 -0.77
N GLU A 59 -16.00 -18.81 -1.43
CA GLU A 59 -15.88 -18.71 -2.88
C GLU A 59 -14.64 -17.89 -3.25
N PRO A 60 -13.83 -18.36 -4.20
CA PRO A 60 -12.67 -17.61 -4.66
C PRO A 60 -13.09 -16.31 -5.33
N GLY A 61 -12.21 -15.34 -5.35
CA GLY A 61 -12.38 -14.13 -6.13
C GLY A 61 -12.16 -14.37 -7.62
N LYS A 62 -12.53 -13.36 -8.42
CA LYS A 62 -12.32 -13.34 -9.87
C LYS A 62 -11.18 -12.37 -10.20
N ASN A 63 -10.34 -12.76 -11.15
CA ASN A 63 -9.31 -11.87 -11.65
C ASN A 63 -9.92 -10.62 -12.27
N SER A 64 -9.29 -9.47 -12.01
CA SER A 64 -9.61 -8.24 -12.72
C SER A 64 -9.29 -8.39 -14.21
N PRO A 65 -10.08 -7.79 -15.12
CA PRO A 65 -9.74 -7.74 -16.55
C PRO A 65 -8.44 -6.98 -16.83
N TYR A 66 -7.97 -6.17 -15.89
CA TYR A 66 -6.73 -5.38 -16.01
C TYR A 66 -5.50 -6.09 -15.43
N ARG A 67 -5.68 -7.26 -14.79
CA ARG A 67 -4.63 -7.98 -14.06
C ARG A 67 -3.45 -8.39 -14.93
N ASP A 68 -3.70 -8.69 -16.20
CA ASP A 68 -2.69 -9.16 -17.16
C ASP A 68 -2.26 -8.07 -18.17
N ARG A 69 -2.53 -6.78 -17.83
CA ARG A 69 -2.06 -5.63 -18.60
C ARG A 69 -0.53 -5.63 -18.68
N PRO A 70 0.06 -5.25 -19.84
CA PRO A 70 1.50 -5.13 -19.99
C PRO A 70 2.16 -4.23 -18.93
N ILE A 71 3.36 -4.61 -18.49
CA ILE A 71 4.12 -3.87 -17.46
C ILE A 71 4.31 -2.41 -17.85
N GLU A 72 4.69 -2.14 -19.10
CA GLU A 72 4.94 -0.78 -19.58
C GLU A 72 3.70 0.12 -19.48
N GLU A 73 2.53 -0.45 -19.76
CA GLU A 73 1.27 0.27 -19.63
C GLU A 73 0.91 0.53 -18.17
N ASN A 74 1.11 -0.45 -17.28
CA ASN A 74 0.92 -0.26 -15.85
C ASN A 74 1.86 0.81 -15.29
N LEU A 75 3.14 0.83 -15.71
CA LEU A 75 4.09 1.86 -15.32
C LEU A 75 3.65 3.26 -15.78
N ARG A 76 3.22 3.37 -17.04
CA ARG A 76 2.70 4.63 -17.58
C ARG A 76 1.51 5.14 -16.76
N LEU A 77 0.52 4.29 -16.53
CA LEU A 77 -0.69 4.65 -15.78
C LEU A 77 -0.37 5.02 -14.32
N PHE A 78 0.50 4.27 -13.65
CA PHE A 78 0.88 4.57 -12.27
C PHE A 78 1.59 5.92 -12.14
N ARG A 79 2.45 6.27 -13.10
CA ARG A 79 3.08 7.60 -13.18
C ARG A 79 2.06 8.70 -13.45
N GLU A 80 1.12 8.48 -14.36
CA GLU A 80 0.03 9.40 -14.64
C GLU A 80 -0.88 9.62 -13.42
N MET A 81 -1.11 8.57 -12.58
CA MET A 81 -1.78 8.73 -11.29
C MET A 81 -1.02 9.71 -10.38
N ARG A 82 0.31 9.58 -10.28
CA ARG A 82 1.14 10.51 -9.49
C ARG A 82 1.13 11.93 -10.03
N GLU A 83 1.04 12.08 -11.35
CA GLU A 83 0.99 13.37 -12.02
C GLU A 83 -0.40 14.05 -11.93
N GLY A 84 -1.37 13.39 -11.29
CA GLY A 84 -2.72 13.92 -11.11
C GLY A 84 -3.58 13.93 -12.38
N LYS A 85 -3.25 13.11 -13.39
CA LYS A 85 -3.97 13.04 -14.66
C LYS A 85 -5.28 12.27 -14.59
N HIS A 86 -5.55 11.59 -13.50
CA HIS A 86 -6.72 10.75 -13.32
C HIS A 86 -7.53 11.16 -12.10
N ALA A 87 -8.85 11.05 -12.17
CA ALA A 87 -9.77 11.43 -11.09
C ALA A 87 -9.69 10.48 -9.88
N GLU A 88 -10.05 10.96 -8.69
CA GLU A 88 -10.24 10.10 -7.52
C GLU A 88 -11.24 8.98 -7.83
N GLY A 89 -10.92 7.77 -7.38
CA GLY A 89 -11.76 6.59 -7.55
C GLY A 89 -11.76 5.98 -8.95
N SER A 90 -11.06 6.60 -9.94
CA SER A 90 -11.02 6.06 -11.30
C SER A 90 -10.11 4.84 -11.44
N MET A 91 -9.09 4.74 -10.60
CA MET A 91 -8.17 3.61 -10.58
C MET A 91 -7.40 3.51 -9.26
N VAL A 92 -6.86 2.32 -9.00
CA VAL A 92 -5.98 2.01 -7.87
C VAL A 92 -4.80 1.16 -8.35
N LEU A 93 -3.69 1.18 -7.60
CA LEU A 93 -2.65 0.17 -7.80
C LEU A 93 -2.94 -1.01 -6.89
N ARG A 94 -2.97 -2.22 -7.45
CA ARG A 94 -3.18 -3.47 -6.71
C ARG A 94 -1.93 -4.34 -6.73
N ALA A 95 -1.65 -4.99 -5.61
CA ALA A 95 -0.69 -6.10 -5.59
C ALA A 95 -1.24 -7.27 -6.40
N ARG A 96 -0.38 -7.96 -7.15
CA ARG A 96 -0.71 -9.16 -7.92
C ARG A 96 -0.27 -10.40 -7.15
N ILE A 97 -1.21 -10.99 -6.44
CA ILE A 97 -0.94 -12.14 -5.56
C ILE A 97 -1.76 -13.37 -6.01
N ASP A 98 -2.95 -13.56 -5.41
CA ASP A 98 -3.80 -14.70 -5.71
C ASP A 98 -5.27 -14.40 -5.37
N MET A 99 -6.12 -14.24 -6.39
CA MET A 99 -7.56 -14.00 -6.20
C MET A 99 -8.32 -15.22 -5.65
N ALA A 100 -7.70 -16.41 -5.64
CA ALA A 100 -8.28 -17.62 -5.05
C ALA A 100 -7.80 -17.88 -3.61
N SER A 101 -6.93 -17.04 -3.07
CA SER A 101 -6.38 -17.21 -1.72
C SER A 101 -7.50 -17.37 -0.67
N PRO A 102 -7.37 -18.33 0.27
CA PRO A 102 -8.27 -18.41 1.43
C PRO A 102 -8.17 -17.18 2.33
N ASN A 103 -7.01 -16.53 2.39
CA ASN A 103 -6.83 -15.25 3.06
C ASN A 103 -7.28 -14.12 2.12
N MET A 104 -8.39 -13.47 2.44
CA MET A 104 -8.95 -12.38 1.63
C MET A 104 -8.01 -11.17 1.50
N ASN A 105 -7.08 -10.98 2.45
CA ASN A 105 -6.10 -9.90 2.38
C ASN A 105 -5.00 -10.15 1.33
N LEU A 106 -4.89 -11.37 0.79
CA LEU A 106 -4.00 -11.72 -0.32
C LEU A 106 -4.71 -11.75 -1.68
N ARG A 107 -6.01 -11.43 -1.75
CA ARG A 107 -6.77 -11.36 -3.01
C ARG A 107 -6.55 -10.02 -3.70
N ASP A 108 -5.36 -9.84 -4.26
CA ASP A 108 -4.90 -8.65 -4.97
C ASP A 108 -5.33 -7.35 -4.27
N PRO A 109 -4.85 -7.06 -3.05
CA PRO A 109 -5.25 -5.88 -2.30
C PRO A 109 -4.78 -4.59 -2.97
N ALA A 110 -5.55 -3.51 -2.83
CA ALA A 110 -5.13 -2.18 -3.24
C ALA A 110 -3.98 -1.71 -2.34
N ILE A 111 -2.90 -1.18 -2.95
CA ILE A 111 -1.70 -0.68 -2.28
C ILE A 111 -1.51 0.83 -2.44
N TYR A 112 -2.07 1.43 -3.50
CA TYR A 112 -2.12 2.88 -3.71
C TYR A 112 -3.50 3.31 -4.22
N ARG A 113 -3.91 4.52 -3.83
CA ARG A 113 -5.13 5.18 -4.32
C ARG A 113 -4.86 6.62 -4.71
N ILE A 114 -5.68 7.16 -5.61
CA ILE A 114 -5.70 8.58 -5.94
C ILE A 114 -6.53 9.31 -4.87
N ARG A 115 -5.96 10.39 -4.34
CA ARG A 115 -6.65 11.29 -3.43
C ARG A 115 -6.11 12.70 -3.55
N PHE A 116 -6.97 13.62 -3.95
CA PHE A 116 -6.67 15.04 -3.99
C PHE A 116 -7.01 15.67 -2.64
N ALA A 117 -6.01 15.73 -1.76
CA ALA A 117 -6.16 16.34 -0.44
C ALA A 117 -4.84 16.98 -0.05
N GLU A 118 -4.91 18.16 0.56
CA GLU A 118 -3.74 18.76 1.20
C GLU A 118 -3.33 17.92 2.42
N HIS A 119 -2.08 17.48 2.44
CA HIS A 119 -1.53 16.70 3.53
C HIS A 119 -0.77 17.62 4.49
N HIS A 120 -1.03 17.52 5.80
CA HIS A 120 -0.49 18.40 6.83
C HIS A 120 1.05 18.52 6.86
N ALA A 121 1.80 17.52 6.36
CA ALA A 121 3.25 17.52 6.32
C ALA A 121 3.84 17.74 4.93
N THR A 122 3.15 17.36 3.85
CA THR A 122 3.66 17.41 2.48
C THR A 122 2.89 18.36 1.56
N GLY A 123 1.83 19.02 2.08
CA GLY A 123 1.00 19.92 1.30
C GLY A 123 0.31 19.18 0.14
N ASP A 124 0.40 19.75 -1.05
CA ASP A 124 -0.20 19.26 -2.30
C ASP A 124 0.79 18.48 -3.18
N LYS A 125 1.97 18.16 -2.66
CA LYS A 125 3.03 17.43 -3.40
C LYS A 125 2.56 16.07 -3.94
N TRP A 126 1.63 15.43 -3.25
CA TRP A 126 1.14 14.09 -3.55
C TRP A 126 -0.36 14.09 -3.82
N CYS A 127 -0.76 13.41 -4.87
CA CYS A 127 -2.17 13.13 -5.21
C CYS A 127 -2.48 11.62 -5.25
N ILE A 128 -1.48 10.80 -4.92
CA ILE A 128 -1.64 9.36 -4.66
C ILE A 128 -1.06 9.05 -3.30
N TYR A 129 -1.69 8.13 -2.58
CA TYR A 129 -1.27 7.75 -1.23
C TYR A 129 -1.23 6.24 -1.08
N PRO A 130 -0.20 5.71 -0.38
CA PRO A 130 -0.15 4.30 -0.06
C PRO A 130 -1.29 3.93 0.90
N MET A 131 -1.79 2.71 0.76
CA MET A 131 -2.67 2.12 1.76
C MET A 131 -1.85 1.73 2.98
N TYR A 132 -2.46 1.79 4.17
CA TYR A 132 -1.79 1.44 5.43
C TYR A 132 -1.09 0.09 5.39
N THR A 133 -1.75 -0.92 4.82
CA THR A 133 -1.19 -2.27 4.68
C THR A 133 0.12 -2.33 3.91
N PHE A 134 0.33 -1.42 2.96
CA PHE A 134 1.57 -1.32 2.18
C PHE A 134 2.59 -0.41 2.86
N ALA A 135 2.16 0.66 3.50
CA ALA A 135 3.04 1.60 4.19
C ALA A 135 3.72 0.96 5.41
N HIS A 136 2.95 0.27 6.25
CA HIS A 136 3.41 -0.31 7.52
C HIS A 136 4.65 -1.22 7.40
N PRO A 137 4.70 -2.26 6.54
CA PRO A 137 5.91 -3.08 6.40
C PRO A 137 7.13 -2.28 5.93
N ILE A 138 6.93 -1.29 5.08
CA ILE A 138 8.02 -0.46 4.55
C ILE A 138 8.58 0.45 5.64
N GLU A 139 7.71 1.09 6.43
CA GLU A 139 8.10 1.93 7.56
C GLU A 139 8.89 1.12 8.58
N ASP A 140 8.35 -0.01 9.02
CA ASP A 140 9.02 -0.89 9.96
C ASP A 140 10.41 -1.32 9.48
N SER A 141 10.55 -1.62 8.19
CA SER A 141 11.82 -2.02 7.60
C SER A 141 12.82 -0.85 7.53
N LEU A 142 12.39 0.34 7.10
CA LEU A 142 13.25 1.52 7.01
C LEU A 142 13.69 2.05 8.37
N GLU A 143 12.88 1.85 9.39
CA GLU A 143 13.12 2.27 10.77
C GLU A 143 13.81 1.17 11.61
N GLU A 144 14.14 0.03 11.01
CA GLU A 144 14.78 -1.12 11.67
C GLU A 144 13.98 -1.61 12.90
N ILE A 145 12.65 -1.61 12.81
CA ILE A 145 11.76 -2.01 13.90
C ILE A 145 11.92 -3.51 14.18
N THR A 146 12.32 -3.83 15.39
CA THR A 146 12.49 -5.24 15.84
C THR A 146 11.22 -5.85 16.41
N HIS A 147 10.31 -5.03 16.94
CA HIS A 147 9.05 -5.44 17.54
C HIS A 147 7.93 -4.54 17.03
N SER A 148 7.28 -4.92 15.95
CA SER A 148 6.15 -4.20 15.37
C SER A 148 4.89 -4.43 16.19
N ILE A 149 4.21 -3.35 16.60
CA ILE A 149 2.99 -3.40 17.40
C ILE A 149 1.90 -2.63 16.66
N CYS A 150 0.81 -3.33 16.36
CA CYS A 150 -0.38 -2.74 15.77
C CYS A 150 -1.65 -3.24 16.48
N THR A 151 -2.80 -2.66 16.13
CA THR A 151 -4.08 -3.11 16.70
C THR A 151 -4.50 -4.46 16.12
N LEU A 152 -5.29 -5.23 16.89
CA LEU A 152 -5.68 -6.61 16.58
C LEU A 152 -6.39 -6.74 15.21
N GLU A 153 -7.05 -5.70 14.74
CA GLU A 153 -7.71 -5.66 13.43
C GLU A 153 -6.77 -5.90 12.23
N PHE A 154 -5.45 -5.74 12.44
CA PHE A 154 -4.44 -5.94 11.40
C PHE A 154 -3.75 -7.32 11.48
N GLU A 155 -4.14 -8.19 12.40
CA GLU A 155 -3.52 -9.53 12.56
C GLU A 155 -3.59 -10.33 11.26
N ASP A 156 -4.75 -10.34 10.60
CA ASP A 156 -4.96 -11.08 9.34
C ASP A 156 -4.13 -10.52 8.16
N GLN A 157 -3.55 -9.34 8.29
CA GLN A 157 -2.72 -8.72 7.27
C GLN A 157 -1.25 -9.14 7.36
N ARG A 158 -0.85 -9.92 8.36
CA ARG A 158 0.53 -10.39 8.52
C ARG A 158 1.08 -11.07 7.27
N ALA A 159 0.26 -11.87 6.61
CA ALA A 159 0.69 -12.55 5.38
C ALA A 159 0.99 -11.57 4.23
N PHE A 160 0.26 -10.44 4.16
CA PHE A 160 0.58 -9.38 3.19
C PHE A 160 1.83 -8.60 3.60
N TYR A 161 2.03 -8.35 4.88
CA TYR A 161 3.23 -7.71 5.42
C TYR A 161 4.50 -8.49 5.00
N ASP A 162 4.52 -9.79 5.26
CA ASP A 162 5.64 -10.66 4.88
C ASP A 162 5.82 -10.69 3.35
N TRP A 163 4.73 -10.81 2.57
CA TRP A 163 4.74 -10.77 1.11
C TRP A 163 5.36 -9.48 0.55
N ALA A 164 5.04 -8.33 1.15
CA ALA A 164 5.55 -7.04 0.72
C ALA A 164 7.06 -6.96 0.97
N LEU A 165 7.53 -7.30 2.17
CA LEU A 165 8.96 -7.25 2.52
C LEU A 165 9.82 -8.16 1.64
N GLU A 166 9.34 -9.36 1.30
CA GLU A 166 10.06 -10.27 0.40
C GLU A 166 10.31 -9.70 -1.01
N ARG A 167 9.55 -8.67 -1.42
CA ARG A 167 9.55 -8.15 -2.81
C ARG A 167 10.02 -6.71 -2.94
N VAL A 168 10.03 -5.95 -1.86
CA VAL A 168 10.48 -4.55 -1.89
C VAL A 168 11.83 -4.34 -1.19
N VAL A 169 12.42 -5.39 -0.65
CA VAL A 169 13.74 -5.28 0.01
C VAL A 169 14.79 -4.88 -1.01
N PRO A 170 15.61 -3.87 -0.70
CA PRO A 170 16.75 -3.47 -1.51
C PRO A 170 17.85 -4.52 -1.55
#